data_33872e5658ca87bb3bd789ff611e13a4
#
_entry.id   33872e5658ca87bb3bd789ff611e13a4
#
_cell.length_a   1.000
_cell.length_b   1.000
_cell.length_c   1.000
_cell.angle_alpha   90.00
_cell.angle_beta   90.00
_cell.angle_gamma   90.00
#
_symmetry.space_group_name_H-M   'P 1'
#
loop_
_entity.id
_entity.type
_entity.pdbx_description
1 polymer ?
#
loop_
_entity_poly.entity_id
_entity_poly.type
_entity_poly.pdbx_seq_one_letter_code
_entity_poly.pdbx_strand_id
1 'polypeptide(L)'
;MRTKFFLLIAFSFLISTTFAQQNSPWKDWSWLLGEWAGDGGGQPGQGGGTFSFKTDLDGKILVRKAQTDFPARGNQPAFSHTDLMIVSLDYSGNPTKAIYFDNEGHTINYTISYATNTIVLTSEKIPNVPIFRLTYSLLDNQMVNTKFEMSQDGEKFMTYIEGKSKKIKQ
;
A
#
# COMPACT_ATOMS: atom_id res chain seq x y z
N MET A 1 -35.25 52.31 -50.74
CA MET A 1 -34.75 51.87 -49.44
C MET A 1 -34.22 50.44 -49.53
N ARG A 2 -32.92 50.24 -49.47
CA ARG A 2 -32.29 48.90 -49.52
C ARG A 2 -31.81 48.58 -48.10
N THR A 3 -32.47 47.65 -47.43
CA THR A 3 -32.15 47.17 -46.10
C THR A 3 -31.00 46.16 -46.24
N LYS A 4 -29.83 46.46 -45.70
CA LYS A 4 -28.67 45.53 -45.62
C LYS A 4 -28.85 44.67 -44.36
N PHE A 5 -29.03 43.36 -44.56
CA PHE A 5 -29.01 42.34 -43.51
C PHE A 5 -27.54 42.03 -43.17
N PHE A 6 -27.08 42.36 -41.95
CA PHE A 6 -25.80 41.93 -41.43
C PHE A 6 -25.99 40.60 -40.75
N LEU A 7 -25.39 39.54 -41.32
CA LEU A 7 -25.36 38.19 -40.76
C LEU A 7 -24.16 38.12 -39.78
N LEU A 8 -24.43 38.09 -38.49
CA LEU A 8 -23.43 37.95 -37.44
C LEU A 8 -23.17 36.44 -37.24
N ILE A 9 -22.05 35.91 -37.76
CA ILE A 9 -21.62 34.52 -37.53
C ILE A 9 -20.88 34.50 -36.19
N ALA A 10 -21.55 34.02 -35.12
CA ALA A 10 -20.91 33.73 -33.85
C ALA A 10 -20.10 32.44 -33.95
N PHE A 11 -18.78 32.56 -34.01
CA PHE A 11 -17.86 31.41 -34.00
C PHE A 11 -17.64 30.96 -32.54
N SER A 12 -18.42 29.97 -32.08
CA SER A 12 -18.25 29.35 -30.76
C SER A 12 -17.01 28.48 -30.76
N PHE A 13 -15.94 28.98 -30.17
CA PHE A 13 -14.76 28.17 -29.86
C PHE A 13 -15.10 27.18 -28.73
N LEU A 14 -15.38 25.93 -29.08
CA LEU A 14 -15.41 24.83 -28.14
C LEU A 14 -13.96 24.51 -27.73
N ILE A 15 -13.53 25.08 -26.60
CA ILE A 15 -12.27 24.69 -25.96
C ILE A 15 -12.51 23.33 -25.30
N SER A 16 -12.17 22.25 -26.03
CA SER A 16 -12.08 20.92 -25.46
C SER A 16 -10.86 20.87 -24.54
N THR A 17 -11.06 21.05 -23.24
CA THR A 17 -10.03 20.76 -22.24
C THR A 17 -9.86 19.24 -22.20
N THR A 18 -8.92 18.72 -22.96
CA THR A 18 -8.41 17.37 -22.77
C THR A 18 -7.68 17.35 -21.43
N PHE A 19 -8.37 16.92 -20.37
CA PHE A 19 -7.67 16.48 -19.16
C PHE A 19 -6.81 15.29 -19.56
N ALA A 20 -5.50 15.52 -19.71
CA ALA A 20 -4.56 14.43 -19.78
C ALA A 20 -4.77 13.64 -18.48
N GLN A 21 -5.24 12.41 -18.61
CA GLN A 21 -5.40 11.48 -17.50
C GLN A 21 -3.98 11.21 -17.01
N GLN A 22 -3.56 11.98 -16.02
CA GLN A 22 -2.23 11.84 -15.41
C GLN A 22 -2.23 10.45 -14.79
N ASN A 23 -1.47 9.53 -15.37
CA ASN A 23 -1.33 8.17 -14.85
C ASN A 23 -0.87 8.29 -13.40
N SER A 24 -1.76 7.92 -12.47
CA SER A 24 -1.43 7.95 -11.04
C SER A 24 -0.19 7.08 -10.80
N PRO A 25 0.83 7.56 -10.08
CA PRO A 25 1.97 6.74 -9.71
C PRO A 25 1.56 5.54 -8.87
N TRP A 26 0.38 5.58 -8.28
CA TRP A 26 -0.20 4.53 -7.43
C TRP A 26 -1.04 3.51 -8.20
N LYS A 27 -0.93 3.45 -9.52
CA LYS A 27 -1.70 2.54 -10.36
C LYS A 27 -1.60 1.08 -9.87
N ASP A 28 -0.39 0.62 -9.60
CA ASP A 28 -0.14 -0.77 -9.17
C ASP A 28 -0.56 -1.02 -7.71
N TRP A 29 -0.81 0.04 -6.94
CA TRP A 29 -1.30 0.01 -5.56
C TRP A 29 -2.82 0.23 -5.46
N SER A 30 -3.49 0.56 -6.56
CA SER A 30 -4.89 1.00 -6.56
C SER A 30 -5.85 0.00 -5.92
N TRP A 31 -5.60 -1.29 -6.10
CA TRP A 31 -6.40 -2.35 -5.51
C TRP A 31 -6.20 -2.46 -3.98
N LEU A 32 -5.04 -2.03 -3.46
CA LEU A 32 -4.70 -2.08 -2.05
C LEU A 32 -5.18 -0.84 -1.26
N LEU A 33 -5.52 0.25 -1.95
CA LEU A 33 -6.05 1.46 -1.31
C LEU A 33 -7.34 1.16 -0.54
N GLY A 34 -7.51 1.82 0.62
CA GLY A 34 -8.67 1.68 1.49
C GLY A 34 -8.34 1.01 2.82
N GLU A 35 -9.36 0.48 3.49
CA GLU A 35 -9.27 -0.12 4.81
C GLU A 35 -9.58 -1.62 4.74
N TRP A 36 -8.81 -2.41 5.47
CA TRP A 36 -8.81 -3.85 5.44
C TRP A 36 -8.89 -4.43 6.86
N ALA A 37 -9.63 -5.51 7.03
CA ALA A 37 -9.68 -6.29 8.26
C ALA A 37 -9.17 -7.71 8.00
N GLY A 38 -8.26 -8.16 8.86
CA GLY A 38 -7.75 -9.52 8.82
C GLY A 38 -8.83 -10.55 9.17
N ASP A 39 -8.83 -11.68 8.48
CA ASP A 39 -9.74 -12.81 8.69
C ASP A 39 -9.21 -13.79 9.76
N GLY A 40 -8.12 -13.43 10.42
CA GLY A 40 -7.49 -14.24 11.47
C GLY A 40 -8.00 -13.93 12.87
N GLY A 41 -7.91 -14.92 13.76
CA GLY A 41 -8.33 -14.80 15.17
C GLY A 41 -7.37 -13.99 16.06
N GLY A 42 -6.46 -13.18 15.50
CA GLY A 42 -5.48 -12.39 16.25
C GLY A 42 -4.41 -13.21 16.97
N GLN A 43 -4.29 -14.50 16.65
CA GLN A 43 -3.23 -15.33 17.22
C GLN A 43 -1.88 -15.04 16.52
N PRO A 44 -0.74 -15.14 17.23
CA PRO A 44 0.56 -15.03 16.60
C PRO A 44 0.70 -15.95 15.40
N GLY A 45 1.12 -15.42 14.25
CA GLY A 45 1.27 -16.14 12.99
C GLY A 45 0.01 -16.28 12.14
N GLN A 46 -1.17 -15.93 12.64
CA GLN A 46 -2.43 -16.03 11.87
C GLN A 46 -2.84 -14.76 11.13
N GLY A 47 -2.10 -13.66 11.32
CA GLY A 47 -2.51 -12.34 10.82
C GLY A 47 -3.90 -11.94 11.35
N GLY A 48 -4.04 -10.75 11.84
CA GLY A 48 -5.29 -10.23 12.41
C GLY A 48 -5.25 -8.71 12.40
N GLY A 49 -6.22 -8.08 13.08
CA GLY A 49 -6.29 -6.64 13.18
C GLY A 49 -6.75 -5.96 11.90
N THR A 50 -6.40 -4.70 11.76
CA THR A 50 -6.79 -3.86 10.63
C THR A 50 -5.57 -3.18 10.02
N PHE A 51 -5.65 -2.87 8.74
CA PHE A 51 -4.70 -1.96 8.12
C PHE A 51 -5.38 -1.08 7.07
N SER A 52 -4.73 0.02 6.74
CA SER A 52 -5.18 0.91 5.69
C SER A 52 -4.04 1.35 4.80
N PHE A 53 -4.34 1.62 3.54
CA PHE A 53 -3.46 2.34 2.62
C PHE A 53 -4.17 3.58 2.11
N LYS A 54 -3.55 4.75 2.29
CA LYS A 54 -4.10 6.03 1.85
C LYS A 54 -2.98 6.90 1.27
N THR A 55 -3.28 7.60 0.19
CA THR A 55 -2.35 8.62 -0.33
C THR A 55 -2.34 9.83 0.60
N ASP A 56 -1.18 10.48 0.71
CA ASP A 56 -0.97 11.69 1.50
C ASP A 56 -0.05 12.67 0.75
N LEU A 57 0.12 13.88 1.28
CA LEU A 57 0.92 14.96 0.67
C LEU A 57 0.54 15.17 -0.81
N ASP A 58 -0.75 15.42 -1.07
CA ASP A 58 -1.28 15.61 -2.43
C ASP A 58 -0.94 14.44 -3.39
N GLY A 59 -0.96 13.22 -2.86
CA GLY A 59 -0.66 12.00 -3.62
C GLY A 59 0.83 11.76 -3.88
N LYS A 60 1.73 12.42 -3.15
CA LYS A 60 3.19 12.25 -3.30
C LYS A 60 3.75 11.07 -2.52
N ILE A 61 3.01 10.61 -1.51
CA ILE A 61 3.34 9.41 -0.75
C ILE A 61 2.11 8.52 -0.60
N LEU A 62 2.35 7.25 -0.27
CA LEU A 62 1.33 6.32 0.17
C LEU A 62 1.66 5.90 1.60
N VAL A 63 0.70 6.02 2.49
CA VAL A 63 0.85 5.72 3.91
C VAL A 63 0.04 4.47 4.25
N ARG A 64 0.70 3.47 4.83
CA ARG A 64 0.06 2.35 5.50
C ARG A 64 0.03 2.62 7.00
N LYS A 65 -1.09 2.33 7.64
CA LYS A 65 -1.20 2.19 9.09
C LYS A 65 -1.83 0.85 9.40
N ALA A 66 -1.31 0.16 10.41
CA ALA A 66 -1.89 -1.09 10.87
C ALA A 66 -1.93 -1.17 12.38
N GLN A 67 -2.87 -1.96 12.88
CA GLN A 67 -3.01 -2.32 14.28
C GLN A 67 -3.47 -3.76 14.39
N THR A 68 -2.80 -4.51 15.25
CA THR A 68 -3.21 -5.87 15.63
C THR A 68 -3.23 -5.95 17.14
N ASP A 69 -4.38 -6.32 17.70
CA ASP A 69 -4.55 -6.47 19.14
C ASP A 69 -4.44 -7.95 19.53
N PHE A 70 -3.58 -8.24 20.49
CA PHE A 70 -3.38 -9.58 21.03
C PHE A 70 -3.95 -9.61 22.44
N PRO A 71 -4.96 -10.47 22.70
CA PRO A 71 -5.53 -10.62 24.03
C PRO A 71 -4.52 -11.22 25.02
N ALA A 72 -4.72 -10.96 26.31
CA ALA A 72 -3.91 -11.58 27.36
C ALA A 72 -3.99 -13.12 27.26
N ARG A 73 -2.83 -13.79 27.41
CA ARG A 73 -2.75 -15.26 27.34
C ARG A 73 -1.79 -15.80 28.41
N GLY A 74 -2.33 -16.55 29.34
CA GLY A 74 -1.54 -17.04 30.48
C GLY A 74 -0.93 -15.87 31.27
N ASN A 75 0.38 -15.84 31.41
CA ASN A 75 1.11 -14.78 32.10
C ASN A 75 1.49 -13.59 31.19
N GLN A 76 1.13 -13.64 29.92
CA GLN A 76 1.37 -12.53 28.98
C GLN A 76 0.19 -11.55 29.03
N PRO A 77 0.41 -10.26 29.34
CA PRO A 77 -0.63 -9.24 29.26
C PRO A 77 -1.09 -9.03 27.82
N ALA A 78 -2.27 -8.48 27.65
CA ALA A 78 -2.73 -8.01 26.34
C ALA A 78 -1.76 -6.93 25.83
N PHE A 79 -1.49 -6.95 24.52
CA PHE A 79 -0.69 -5.92 23.86
C PHE A 79 -1.21 -5.62 22.47
N SER A 80 -0.90 -4.42 21.97
CA SER A 80 -1.18 -4.01 20.60
C SER A 80 0.12 -3.83 19.84
N HIS A 81 0.22 -4.45 18.69
CA HIS A 81 1.24 -4.12 17.69
C HIS A 81 0.66 -3.09 16.72
N THR A 82 1.33 -1.93 16.63
CA THR A 82 0.95 -0.88 15.68
C THR A 82 2.13 -0.53 14.79
N ASP A 83 1.85 -0.32 13.51
CA ASP A 83 2.89 0.07 12.58
C ASP A 83 2.45 1.15 11.60
N LEU A 84 3.45 1.83 11.06
CA LEU A 84 3.37 2.84 10.02
C LEU A 84 4.36 2.49 8.92
N MET A 85 3.92 2.50 7.66
CA MET A 85 4.83 2.42 6.52
C MET A 85 4.54 3.57 5.55
N ILE A 86 5.61 4.20 5.06
CA ILE A 86 5.54 5.25 4.05
C ILE A 86 6.19 4.74 2.78
N VAL A 87 5.44 4.71 1.70
CA VAL A 87 5.95 4.44 0.34
C VAL A 87 6.22 5.77 -0.34
N SER A 88 7.42 5.95 -0.87
CA SER A 88 7.84 7.15 -1.55
C SER A 88 8.08 6.94 -3.03
N LEU A 89 7.97 8.03 -3.79
CA LEU A 89 8.30 8.06 -5.21
C LEU A 89 9.79 8.36 -5.39
N ASP A 90 10.41 7.74 -6.37
CA ASP A 90 11.74 8.13 -6.84
C ASP A 90 11.67 9.40 -7.71
N TYR A 91 12.84 9.87 -8.20
CA TYR A 91 12.93 11.05 -9.06
C TYR A 91 12.18 10.91 -10.40
N SER A 92 11.88 9.68 -10.83
CA SER A 92 11.08 9.39 -12.03
C SER A 92 9.58 9.28 -11.73
N GLY A 93 9.18 9.43 -10.46
CA GLY A 93 7.79 9.36 -10.03
C GLY A 93 7.29 7.93 -9.83
N ASN A 94 8.17 6.94 -9.67
CA ASN A 94 7.80 5.55 -9.43
C ASN A 94 7.89 5.19 -7.94
N PRO A 95 6.94 4.41 -7.39
CA PRO A 95 6.99 3.94 -6.01
C PRO A 95 7.97 2.76 -5.88
N THR A 96 9.23 3.05 -5.56
CA THR A 96 10.32 2.07 -5.52
C THR A 96 10.89 1.80 -4.15
N LYS A 97 10.56 2.65 -3.16
CA LYS A 97 11.06 2.57 -1.79
C LYS A 97 9.95 2.70 -0.77
N ALA A 98 10.12 2.03 0.36
CA ALA A 98 9.29 2.24 1.54
C ALA A 98 10.13 2.21 2.80
N ILE A 99 9.66 2.91 3.83
CA ILE A 99 10.21 2.85 5.19
C ILE A 99 9.09 2.44 6.15
N TYR A 100 9.38 1.47 7.00
CA TYR A 100 8.48 0.91 8.00
C TYR A 100 8.96 1.25 9.40
N PHE A 101 8.02 1.51 10.29
CA PHE A 101 8.22 1.74 11.71
C PHE A 101 7.16 1.00 12.51
N ASP A 102 7.49 0.53 13.72
CA ASP A 102 6.52 -0.04 14.64
C ASP A 102 6.70 0.48 16.08
N ASN A 103 5.72 0.18 16.92
CA ASN A 103 5.74 0.57 18.34
C ASN A 103 6.69 -0.28 19.20
N GLU A 104 7.39 -1.24 18.61
CA GLU A 104 8.46 -2.00 19.24
C GLU A 104 9.85 -1.38 18.97
N GLY A 105 9.90 -0.33 18.14
CA GLY A 105 11.12 0.44 17.81
C GLY A 105 11.87 -0.07 16.60
N HIS A 106 11.28 -0.98 15.78
CA HIS A 106 11.92 -1.41 14.57
C HIS A 106 11.75 -0.37 13.46
N THR A 107 12.79 -0.26 12.63
CA THR A 107 12.78 0.52 11.38
C THR A 107 13.34 -0.33 10.27
N ILE A 108 12.57 -0.49 9.18
CA ILE A 108 12.98 -1.31 8.05
C ILE A 108 12.85 -0.49 6.76
N ASN A 109 13.97 -0.39 6.02
CA ASN A 109 13.97 0.17 4.67
C ASN A 109 13.72 -0.92 3.65
N TYR A 110 12.77 -0.70 2.75
CA TYR A 110 12.39 -1.65 1.71
C TYR A 110 12.66 -1.11 0.31
N THR A 111 13.04 -2.02 -0.57
CA THR A 111 12.93 -1.86 -2.03
C THR A 111 11.68 -2.60 -2.50
N ILE A 112 10.95 -2.01 -3.46
CA ILE A 112 9.68 -2.53 -3.94
C ILE A 112 9.86 -3.14 -5.33
N SER A 113 9.28 -4.30 -5.54
CA SER A 113 9.15 -4.95 -6.85
C SER A 113 7.70 -5.40 -7.07
N TYR A 114 7.34 -5.58 -8.33
CA TYR A 114 5.97 -5.83 -8.76
C TYR A 114 5.90 -7.11 -9.59
N ALA A 115 4.84 -7.88 -9.38
CA ALA A 115 4.41 -8.96 -10.25
C ALA A 115 2.90 -8.84 -10.47
N THR A 116 2.32 -9.68 -11.30
CA THR A 116 0.86 -9.66 -11.53
C THR A 116 0.11 -9.79 -10.22
N ASN A 117 -0.72 -8.78 -9.90
CA ASN A 117 -1.51 -8.72 -8.67
C ASN A 117 -0.70 -8.89 -7.37
N THR A 118 0.59 -8.53 -7.40
CA THR A 118 1.48 -8.76 -6.26
C THR A 118 2.46 -7.61 -6.11
N ILE A 119 2.63 -7.15 -4.87
CA ILE A 119 3.60 -6.15 -4.47
C ILE A 119 4.52 -6.80 -3.45
N VAL A 120 5.82 -6.78 -3.71
CA VAL A 120 6.85 -7.37 -2.86
C VAL A 120 7.78 -6.28 -2.36
N LEU A 121 7.91 -6.19 -1.05
CA LEU A 121 8.82 -5.29 -0.37
C LEU A 121 9.94 -6.13 0.26
N THR A 122 11.18 -5.91 -0.16
CA THR A 122 12.35 -6.63 0.37
C THR A 122 13.25 -5.66 1.10
N SER A 123 13.63 -5.97 2.34
CA SER A 123 14.49 -5.11 3.15
C SER A 123 15.89 -5.01 2.57
N GLU A 124 16.56 -3.90 2.88
CA GLU A 124 17.98 -3.75 2.60
C GLU A 124 18.79 -4.82 3.36
N LYS A 125 19.86 -5.30 2.73
CA LYS A 125 20.78 -6.24 3.37
C LYS A 125 21.69 -5.49 4.34
N ILE A 126 21.57 -5.82 5.63
CA ILE A 126 22.40 -5.27 6.71
C ILE A 126 23.21 -6.44 7.32
N PRO A 127 24.51 -6.30 7.57
CA PRO A 127 25.30 -7.36 8.20
C PRO A 127 24.68 -7.82 9.53
N ASN A 128 24.57 -9.14 9.72
CA ASN A 128 24.02 -9.78 10.92
C ASN A 128 22.52 -9.49 11.21
N VAL A 129 21.78 -8.94 10.25
CA VAL A 129 20.33 -8.72 10.34
C VAL A 129 19.67 -9.59 9.27
N PRO A 130 18.58 -10.31 9.60
CA PRO A 130 17.80 -11.03 8.61
C PRO A 130 17.29 -10.11 7.50
N ILE A 131 17.15 -10.65 6.30
CA ILE A 131 16.44 -9.98 5.22
C ILE A 131 14.95 -10.27 5.42
N PHE A 132 14.14 -9.22 5.45
CA PHE A 132 12.69 -9.28 5.58
C PHE A 132 12.02 -9.13 4.23
N ARG A 133 10.94 -9.85 4.02
CA ARG A 133 10.12 -9.75 2.82
C ARG A 133 8.65 -9.67 3.19
N LEU A 134 8.01 -8.55 2.84
CA LEU A 134 6.58 -8.34 3.00
C LEU A 134 5.92 -8.40 1.62
N THR A 135 4.95 -9.28 1.46
CA THR A 135 4.24 -9.50 0.20
C THR A 135 2.75 -9.26 0.38
N TYR A 136 2.18 -8.46 -0.50
CA TYR A 136 0.73 -8.33 -0.69
C TYR A 136 0.34 -8.97 -2.01
N SER A 137 -0.63 -9.87 -1.99
CA SER A 137 -1.15 -10.52 -3.19
C SER A 137 -2.67 -10.37 -3.24
N LEU A 138 -3.17 -9.78 -4.32
CA LEU A 138 -4.61 -9.69 -4.56
C LEU A 138 -5.15 -11.07 -4.90
N LEU A 139 -6.09 -11.57 -4.11
CA LEU A 139 -6.77 -12.86 -4.34
C LEU A 139 -8.02 -12.66 -5.21
N ASP A 140 -8.81 -11.63 -4.87
CA ASP A 140 -9.95 -11.14 -5.60
C ASP A 140 -10.17 -9.66 -5.28
N ASN A 141 -11.21 -9.02 -5.82
CA ASN A 141 -11.43 -7.58 -5.67
C ASN A 141 -11.63 -7.11 -4.21
N GLN A 142 -11.83 -8.02 -3.26
CA GLN A 142 -12.11 -7.71 -1.86
C GLN A 142 -11.23 -8.47 -0.87
N MET A 143 -10.34 -9.32 -1.36
CA MET A 143 -9.46 -10.15 -0.53
C MET A 143 -8.01 -9.99 -0.92
N VAL A 144 -7.15 -9.80 0.07
CA VAL A 144 -5.71 -9.74 -0.09
C VAL A 144 -5.03 -10.73 0.85
N ASN A 145 -3.99 -11.42 0.37
CA ASN A 145 -3.07 -12.18 1.21
C ASN A 145 -1.89 -11.29 1.58
N THR A 146 -1.57 -11.21 2.86
CA THR A 146 -0.38 -10.54 3.38
C THR A 146 0.55 -11.60 3.94
N LYS A 147 1.80 -11.63 3.48
CA LYS A 147 2.80 -12.57 3.97
C LYS A 147 4.07 -11.82 4.37
N PHE A 148 4.52 -12.05 5.60
CA PHE A 148 5.79 -11.55 6.12
C PHE A 148 6.74 -12.72 6.36
N GLU A 149 7.93 -12.61 5.79
CA GLU A 149 8.93 -13.66 5.77
C GLU A 149 10.29 -13.09 6.18
N MET A 150 11.16 -13.95 6.69
CA MET A 150 12.54 -13.61 7.00
C MET A 150 13.51 -14.64 6.44
N SER A 151 14.73 -14.19 6.10
CA SER A 151 15.82 -15.02 5.61
C SER A 151 17.15 -14.57 6.19
N GLN A 152 17.98 -15.50 6.60
CA GLN A 152 19.35 -15.23 7.07
C GLN A 152 20.35 -15.07 5.92
N ASP A 153 20.11 -15.73 4.80
CA ASP A 153 21.01 -15.79 3.64
C ASP A 153 20.51 -14.96 2.44
N GLY A 154 19.21 -14.61 2.42
CA GLY A 154 18.55 -13.96 1.30
C GLY A 154 18.03 -14.91 0.23
N GLU A 155 18.23 -16.22 0.40
CA GLU A 155 17.80 -17.25 -0.54
C GLU A 155 16.60 -18.03 0.00
N LYS A 156 16.67 -18.50 1.23
CA LYS A 156 15.62 -19.29 1.89
C LYS A 156 14.83 -18.42 2.84
N PHE A 157 13.58 -18.14 2.47
CA PHE A 157 12.66 -17.36 3.29
C PHE A 157 11.74 -18.29 4.09
N MET A 158 11.64 -18.01 5.39
CA MET A 158 10.69 -18.66 6.29
C MET A 158 9.54 -17.71 6.57
N THR A 159 8.32 -18.20 6.41
CA THR A 159 7.11 -17.43 6.74
C THR A 159 7.01 -17.23 8.25
N TYR A 160 6.92 -15.96 8.66
CA TYR A 160 6.70 -15.57 10.05
C TYR A 160 5.23 -15.27 10.32
N ILE A 161 4.58 -14.50 9.41
CA ILE A 161 3.17 -14.19 9.46
C ILE A 161 2.59 -14.38 8.06
N GLU A 162 1.41 -15.00 7.97
CA GLU A 162 0.61 -15.03 6.76
C GLU A 162 -0.86 -14.95 7.14
N GLY A 163 -1.61 -14.12 6.42
CA GLY A 163 -3.03 -13.94 6.70
C GLY A 163 -3.76 -13.30 5.54
N LYS A 164 -5.05 -13.60 5.47
CA LYS A 164 -5.97 -12.98 4.51
C LYS A 164 -6.68 -11.81 5.17
N SER A 165 -6.96 -10.79 4.38
CA SER A 165 -7.72 -9.62 4.83
C SER A 165 -8.80 -9.29 3.82
N LYS A 166 -9.94 -8.86 4.33
CA LYS A 166 -11.08 -8.43 3.53
C LYS A 166 -11.17 -6.91 3.53
N LYS A 167 -11.49 -6.32 2.39
CA LYS A 167 -11.74 -4.88 2.29
C LYS A 167 -13.00 -4.51 3.03
N ILE A 168 -12.92 -3.51 3.93
CA ILE A 168 -14.03 -3.01 4.73
C ILE A 168 -14.43 -1.59 4.34
N LYS A 169 -13.53 -0.85 3.69
CA LYS A 169 -13.80 0.51 3.21
C LYS A 169 -12.87 0.88 2.04
N GLN A 170 -13.40 1.60 1.08
CA GLN A 170 -12.64 2.22 -0.01
C GLN A 170 -12.05 3.58 0.40
#